data_7a842d8cf769f6870fc0e7b5014961c1
#
_entry.id   7a842d8cf769f6870fc0e7b5014961c1
#
_cell.length_a   1.000
_cell.length_b   1.000
_cell.length_c   1.000
_cell.angle_alpha   90.00
_cell.angle_beta   90.00
_cell.angle_gamma   90.00
#
_symmetry.space_group_name_H-M   'P 1'
#
loop_
_entity.id
_entity.type
_entity.pdbx_description
1 polymer ?
#
loop_
_entity_poly.entity_id
_entity_poly.type
_entity_poly.pdbx_seq_one_letter_code
_entity_poly.pdbx_strand_id
1 'polypeptide(L)'
;MKRSAGIGLAMALGSLTLPVTSMALEFSGYVRSGAGTADGNGRQSCFQLPGARSKYRLGNECEHYAELDLRQDLFTLDDGSVLSIEGMAQLFNEYGHTPKFTGDHGTARMNQMYAEWSNMPALNGGSLWAGRRFYKRNDIHISDFYYWNQSATGFGIDEMKIGDYKYSYVFSRKDSYDQKEYINRHDFNVGGFVTNPGGEIEVGVSYIDKPSSVEDSNSGWAVTGQHVQKNFLGLSGDNKLALQYGEGPGTGLGYTGDPTLDRGAKSWRVVEFFDFQLTPRLGGQVQAVYQKDKREDGGDQDWWSVGGRTSYAFTQQFKLVGEIGHDQVDASGGTRKLSKFTVAPTWSPNGPGFFERPEIRLYYTYATWNKAAQEAANLLAEGSALSDTGAFGSARNGSNFGVQVEYWWK
;
A
#
# COMPACT_ATOMS: atom_id res chain seq x y z
N MET A 1 49.98 16.69 -50.53
CA MET A 1 48.81 15.92 -51.02
C MET A 1 48.79 14.58 -50.32
N LYS A 2 47.97 14.43 -49.30
CA LYS A 2 47.69 13.13 -48.66
C LYS A 2 46.18 12.87 -48.74
N ARG A 3 45.79 11.84 -49.46
CA ARG A 3 44.41 11.39 -49.58
C ARG A 3 44.08 10.54 -48.34
N SER A 4 43.06 10.93 -47.58
CA SER A 4 42.45 10.10 -46.55
C SER A 4 41.29 9.29 -47.16
N ALA A 5 41.38 7.98 -47.07
CA ALA A 5 40.32 7.07 -47.45
C ALA A 5 39.33 6.96 -46.27
N GLY A 6 38.10 7.37 -46.45
CA GLY A 6 37.01 7.15 -45.52
C GLY A 6 36.40 5.79 -45.77
N ILE A 7 36.40 4.95 -44.74
CA ILE A 7 35.67 3.66 -44.72
C ILE A 7 34.25 3.97 -44.25
N GLY A 8 33.29 3.92 -45.17
CA GLY A 8 31.88 3.99 -44.86
C GLY A 8 31.36 2.61 -44.37
N LEU A 9 30.99 2.53 -43.12
CA LEU A 9 30.32 1.36 -42.52
C LEU A 9 28.82 1.48 -42.82
N ALA A 10 28.36 0.78 -43.86
CA ALA A 10 26.93 0.66 -44.14
C ALA A 10 26.31 -0.35 -43.16
N MET A 11 25.58 0.14 -42.14
CA MET A 11 24.69 -0.70 -41.34
C MET A 11 23.47 -1.09 -42.20
N ALA A 12 23.41 -2.33 -42.63
CA ALA A 12 22.19 -2.93 -43.16
C ALA A 12 21.22 -3.19 -41.97
N LEU A 13 20.25 -2.30 -41.78
CA LEU A 13 19.06 -2.59 -40.96
C LEU A 13 18.22 -3.59 -41.73
N GLY A 14 18.42 -4.87 -41.46
CA GLY A 14 17.46 -5.91 -41.80
C GLY A 14 16.17 -5.72 -41.03
N SER A 15 15.12 -5.26 -41.70
CA SER A 15 13.76 -5.26 -41.17
C SER A 15 13.29 -6.69 -40.97
N LEU A 16 13.50 -7.25 -39.79
CA LEU A 16 12.82 -8.44 -39.30
C LEU A 16 11.35 -8.07 -39.09
N THR A 17 10.52 -8.30 -40.10
CA THR A 17 9.06 -8.31 -39.94
C THR A 17 8.68 -9.61 -39.24
N LEU A 18 8.77 -9.62 -37.89
CA LEU A 18 8.10 -10.63 -37.07
C LEU A 18 6.59 -10.44 -37.24
N PRO A 19 5.80 -11.52 -37.37
CA PRO A 19 4.36 -11.38 -37.30
C PRO A 19 3.99 -10.88 -35.90
N VAL A 20 3.63 -9.62 -35.79
CA VAL A 20 3.06 -9.04 -34.57
C VAL A 20 1.66 -9.64 -34.49
N THR A 21 1.51 -10.76 -33.79
CA THR A 21 0.21 -11.11 -33.22
C THR A 21 -0.17 -9.96 -32.31
N SER A 22 -1.22 -9.24 -32.66
CA SER A 22 -1.76 -8.15 -31.84
C SER A 22 -2.14 -8.72 -30.47
N MET A 23 -1.22 -8.64 -29.51
CA MET A 23 -1.53 -8.94 -28.12
C MET A 23 -2.38 -7.78 -27.58
N ALA A 24 -3.49 -8.12 -26.93
CA ALA A 24 -4.40 -7.09 -26.41
C ALA A 24 -3.69 -6.26 -25.33
N LEU A 25 -3.83 -4.94 -25.39
CA LEU A 25 -3.44 -4.05 -24.32
C LEU A 25 -4.38 -4.30 -23.13
N GLU A 26 -3.83 -4.67 -21.99
CA GLU A 26 -4.57 -4.82 -20.75
C GLU A 26 -4.68 -3.44 -20.08
N PHE A 27 -5.91 -3.02 -19.79
CA PHE A 27 -6.19 -1.79 -19.08
C PHE A 27 -6.92 -2.10 -17.79
N SER A 28 -6.27 -1.85 -16.67
CA SER A 28 -6.81 -2.00 -15.33
C SER A 28 -6.69 -0.70 -14.54
N GLY A 29 -7.32 -0.64 -13.39
CA GLY A 29 -7.18 0.56 -12.57
C GLY A 29 -8.06 0.61 -11.34
N TYR A 30 -7.93 1.74 -10.65
CA TYR A 30 -8.68 2.10 -9.46
C TYR A 30 -9.08 3.57 -9.53
N VAL A 31 -10.30 3.89 -9.13
CA VAL A 31 -10.75 5.27 -8.97
C VAL A 31 -11.54 5.43 -7.69
N ARG A 32 -11.26 6.53 -7.00
CA ARG A 32 -12.01 6.99 -5.85
C ARG A 32 -12.21 8.50 -5.98
N SER A 33 -13.46 8.93 -5.87
CA SER A 33 -13.81 10.34 -5.99
C SER A 33 -15.05 10.63 -5.18
N GLY A 34 -15.23 11.86 -4.71
CA GLY A 34 -16.39 12.22 -3.93
C GLY A 34 -16.41 13.69 -3.53
N ALA A 35 -17.33 14.00 -2.66
CA ALA A 35 -17.45 15.28 -2.00
C ALA A 35 -17.99 15.08 -0.60
N GLY A 36 -17.45 15.83 0.35
CA GLY A 36 -17.89 15.77 1.74
C GLY A 36 -17.67 17.09 2.46
N THR A 37 -18.35 17.22 3.58
CA THR A 37 -18.24 18.38 4.46
C THR A 37 -18.06 17.94 5.91
N ALA A 38 -17.32 18.73 6.66
CA ALA A 38 -17.22 18.64 8.11
C ALA A 38 -18.42 19.35 8.78
N ASP A 39 -18.77 18.94 9.98
CA ASP A 39 -19.75 19.66 10.80
C ASP A 39 -19.31 21.12 10.98
N GLY A 40 -20.24 22.06 10.80
CA GLY A 40 -19.94 23.50 10.81
C GLY A 40 -19.66 24.11 9.43
N ASN A 41 -20.01 23.44 8.31
CA ASN A 41 -19.88 23.91 6.93
C ASN A 41 -18.43 24.03 6.40
N GLY A 42 -17.48 23.32 7.00
CA GLY A 42 -16.11 23.23 6.50
C GLY A 42 -15.94 22.17 5.42
N ARG A 43 -14.80 22.21 4.73
CA ARG A 43 -14.34 21.10 3.90
C ARG A 43 -14.19 19.83 4.75
N GLN A 44 -14.52 18.67 4.22
CA GLN A 44 -14.26 17.39 4.88
C GLN A 44 -12.80 17.32 5.36
N SER A 45 -12.62 16.88 6.60
CA SER A 45 -11.31 16.73 7.22
C SER A 45 -11.13 15.29 7.72
N CYS A 46 -10.06 14.64 7.28
CA CYS A 46 -9.81 13.24 7.58
C CYS A 46 -9.24 13.02 8.98
N PHE A 47 -9.79 12.05 9.69
CA PHE A 47 -9.35 11.66 11.03
C PHE A 47 -8.20 10.68 10.96
N GLN A 48 -7.05 11.04 11.52
CA GLN A 48 -5.90 10.17 11.72
C GLN A 48 -5.19 10.54 13.02
N LEU A 49 -4.89 9.54 13.84
CA LEU A 49 -4.19 9.75 15.10
C LEU A 49 -2.70 10.02 14.85
N PRO A 50 -2.11 11.11 15.39
CA PRO A 50 -0.66 11.33 15.29
C PRO A 50 0.14 10.18 15.90
N GLY A 51 1.03 9.59 15.08
CA GLY A 51 1.81 8.41 15.42
C GLY A 51 1.21 7.07 14.94
N ALA A 52 -0.09 7.01 14.62
CA ALA A 52 -0.67 5.83 13.99
C ALA A 52 -0.19 5.68 12.54
N ARG A 53 0.09 4.45 12.13
CA ARG A 53 0.61 4.13 10.78
C ARG A 53 -0.50 4.02 9.72
N SER A 54 -1.76 4.00 10.13
CA SER A 54 -2.91 3.89 9.25
C SER A 54 -4.11 4.64 9.81
N LYS A 55 -5.19 4.67 9.03
CA LYS A 55 -6.49 5.22 9.43
C LYS A 55 -7.61 4.34 8.88
N TYR A 56 -8.70 4.18 9.60
CA TYR A 56 -9.91 3.55 9.05
C TYR A 56 -10.52 4.46 7.99
N ARG A 57 -10.73 3.90 6.77
CA ARG A 57 -10.91 4.72 5.57
C ARG A 57 -12.36 4.97 5.15
N LEU A 58 -13.36 4.22 5.62
CA LEU A 58 -14.76 4.45 5.22
C LEU A 58 -15.22 5.85 5.64
N GLY A 59 -15.66 6.67 4.67
CA GLY A 59 -16.05 8.06 4.91
C GLY A 59 -14.93 8.95 5.49
N ASN A 60 -13.68 8.56 5.32
CA ASN A 60 -12.50 9.19 5.90
C ASN A 60 -11.35 9.30 4.87
N GLU A 61 -11.72 9.55 3.64
CA GLU A 61 -10.81 9.84 2.53
C GLU A 61 -11.16 11.19 1.95
N CYS A 62 -10.18 12.09 1.90
CA CYS A 62 -10.40 13.53 1.66
C CYS A 62 -9.83 13.97 0.30
N GLU A 63 -9.72 13.03 -0.64
CA GLU A 63 -9.09 13.25 -1.92
C GLU A 63 -9.79 12.50 -3.07
N HIS A 64 -9.68 13.05 -4.28
CA HIS A 64 -9.84 12.33 -5.53
C HIS A 64 -8.57 11.54 -5.80
N TYR A 65 -8.71 10.27 -6.12
CA TYR A 65 -7.57 9.39 -6.35
C TYR A 65 -7.86 8.45 -7.52
N ALA A 66 -6.89 8.27 -8.41
CA ALA A 66 -6.97 7.28 -9.47
C ALA A 66 -5.62 6.62 -9.72
N GLU A 67 -5.64 5.34 -10.07
CA GLU A 67 -4.54 4.59 -10.68
C GLU A 67 -5.04 4.07 -12.02
N LEU A 68 -4.30 4.38 -13.09
CA LEU A 68 -4.58 3.95 -14.46
C LEU A 68 -3.40 3.09 -14.90
N ASP A 69 -3.61 1.80 -15.06
CA ASP A 69 -2.57 0.82 -15.32
C ASP A 69 -2.72 0.22 -16.70
N LEU A 70 -1.61 0.19 -17.44
CA LEU A 70 -1.50 -0.33 -18.80
C LEU A 70 -0.41 -1.39 -18.82
N ARG A 71 -0.77 -2.63 -19.21
CA ARG A 71 0.17 -3.74 -19.44
C ARG A 71 0.09 -4.17 -20.89
N GLN A 72 1.25 -4.36 -21.50
CA GLN A 72 1.38 -4.88 -22.85
C GLN A 72 2.41 -6.00 -22.90
N ASP A 73 1.98 -7.18 -23.32
CA ASP A 73 2.90 -8.23 -23.74
C ASP A 73 3.51 -7.84 -25.09
N LEU A 74 4.83 -7.82 -25.15
CA LEU A 74 5.57 -7.42 -26.35
C LEU A 74 5.93 -8.63 -27.22
N PHE A 75 6.40 -9.70 -26.56
CA PHE A 75 6.88 -10.91 -27.23
C PHE A 75 6.56 -12.14 -26.41
N THR A 76 6.08 -13.19 -27.06
CA THR A 76 6.11 -14.55 -26.54
C THR A 76 7.23 -15.28 -27.28
N LEU A 77 8.20 -15.81 -26.54
CA LEU A 77 9.32 -16.54 -27.09
C LEU A 77 8.95 -18.02 -27.34
N ASP A 78 9.77 -18.72 -28.14
CA ASP A 78 9.52 -20.12 -28.51
C ASP A 78 9.49 -21.07 -27.30
N ASP A 79 10.13 -20.72 -26.22
CA ASP A 79 10.15 -21.47 -24.95
C ASP A 79 8.92 -21.20 -24.05
N GLY A 80 7.98 -20.35 -24.50
CA GLY A 80 6.77 -19.99 -23.80
C GLY A 80 6.95 -18.86 -22.78
N SER A 81 8.15 -18.29 -22.65
CA SER A 81 8.36 -17.10 -21.80
C SER A 81 7.84 -15.85 -22.49
N VAL A 82 7.43 -14.85 -21.69
CA VAL A 82 6.77 -13.63 -22.18
C VAL A 82 7.53 -12.40 -21.68
N LEU A 83 7.86 -11.50 -22.60
CA LEU A 83 8.37 -10.17 -22.28
C LEU A 83 7.22 -9.16 -22.33
N SER A 84 6.99 -8.44 -21.24
CA SER A 84 5.95 -7.43 -21.10
C SER A 84 6.51 -6.11 -20.56
N ILE A 85 5.76 -5.03 -20.79
CA ILE A 85 5.96 -3.73 -20.14
C ILE A 85 4.68 -3.35 -19.40
N GLU A 86 4.84 -2.62 -18.30
CA GLU A 86 3.74 -2.11 -17.49
C GLU A 86 4.00 -0.69 -17.06
N GLY A 87 2.96 0.15 -17.12
CA GLY A 87 3.00 1.53 -16.69
C GLY A 87 1.73 1.94 -15.99
N MET A 88 1.84 2.41 -14.73
CA MET A 88 0.72 2.89 -13.94
C MET A 88 0.89 4.36 -13.61
N ALA A 89 -0.07 5.17 -14.06
CA ALA A 89 -0.18 6.57 -13.66
C ALA A 89 -1.07 6.70 -12.42
N GLN A 90 -0.58 7.39 -11.39
CA GLN A 90 -1.35 7.80 -10.21
C GLN A 90 -1.74 9.26 -10.32
N LEU A 91 -3.00 9.55 -10.03
CA LEU A 91 -3.55 10.89 -9.93
C LEU A 91 -4.08 11.10 -8.51
N PHE A 92 -3.73 12.22 -7.90
CA PHE A 92 -4.19 12.61 -6.56
C PHE A 92 -4.59 14.09 -6.57
N ASN A 93 -5.70 14.41 -5.92
CA ASN A 93 -6.11 15.80 -5.69
C ASN A 93 -6.99 15.89 -4.44
N GLU A 94 -6.67 16.81 -3.54
CA GLU A 94 -7.47 17.05 -2.34
C GLU A 94 -8.89 17.53 -2.65
N TYR A 95 -9.87 17.14 -1.83
CA TYR A 95 -11.22 17.68 -1.90
C TYR A 95 -11.24 19.20 -1.63
N GLY A 96 -12.23 19.87 -2.21
CA GLY A 96 -12.39 21.31 -2.12
C GLY A 96 -11.54 22.10 -3.11
N HIS A 97 -10.80 21.40 -3.97
CA HIS A 97 -10.06 21.97 -5.09
C HIS A 97 -10.54 21.35 -6.40
N THR A 98 -10.61 22.16 -7.47
CA THR A 98 -10.85 21.60 -8.81
C THR A 98 -9.70 20.63 -9.14
N PRO A 99 -9.99 19.40 -9.60
CA PRO A 99 -8.97 18.44 -9.94
C PRO A 99 -7.93 19.02 -10.89
N LYS A 100 -6.73 19.22 -10.35
CA LYS A 100 -5.59 19.79 -11.05
C LYS A 100 -4.35 19.08 -10.52
N PHE A 101 -3.73 18.29 -11.36
CA PHE A 101 -2.66 17.37 -10.97
C PHE A 101 -1.26 18.00 -10.99
N THR A 102 -1.21 19.32 -10.79
CA THR A 102 0.02 20.09 -10.64
C THR A 102 -0.17 21.14 -9.55
N GLY A 103 0.87 21.40 -8.76
CA GLY A 103 0.84 22.39 -7.68
C GLY A 103 0.57 21.76 -6.29
N ASP A 104 0.16 22.60 -5.33
CA ASP A 104 0.19 22.26 -3.90
C ASP A 104 -0.87 21.25 -3.45
N HIS A 105 -1.97 21.09 -4.20
CA HIS A 105 -3.12 20.29 -3.82
C HIS A 105 -3.35 19.05 -4.70
N GLY A 106 -2.51 18.84 -5.69
CA GLY A 106 -2.64 17.70 -6.60
C GLY A 106 -1.31 17.24 -7.17
N THR A 107 -1.21 15.95 -7.45
CA THR A 107 -0.04 15.32 -8.06
C THR A 107 -0.43 14.32 -9.12
N ALA A 108 0.42 14.21 -10.15
CA ALA A 108 0.41 13.10 -11.10
C ALA A 108 1.81 12.49 -11.12
N ARG A 109 1.91 11.17 -11.05
CA ARG A 109 3.19 10.46 -11.07
C ARG A 109 3.04 9.07 -11.67
N MET A 110 4.16 8.52 -12.15
CA MET A 110 4.24 7.11 -12.56
C MET A 110 4.57 6.27 -11.33
N ASN A 111 3.60 5.52 -10.81
CA ASN A 111 3.80 4.62 -9.69
C ASN A 111 4.44 3.30 -10.09
N GLN A 112 4.16 2.84 -11.31
CA GLN A 112 4.85 1.70 -11.92
C GLN A 112 5.35 2.09 -13.30
N MET A 113 6.53 1.63 -13.65
CA MET A 113 7.13 1.71 -14.98
C MET A 113 8.25 0.66 -15.03
N TYR A 114 7.95 -0.53 -15.51
CA TYR A 114 8.91 -1.63 -15.53
C TYR A 114 8.70 -2.56 -16.72
N ALA A 115 9.74 -3.35 -17.01
CA ALA A 115 9.67 -4.49 -17.91
C ALA A 115 9.78 -5.78 -17.10
N GLU A 116 9.08 -6.82 -17.53
CA GLU A 116 9.10 -8.14 -16.93
C GLU A 116 9.28 -9.21 -18.01
N TRP A 117 10.18 -10.15 -17.77
CA TRP A 117 10.33 -11.37 -18.52
C TRP A 117 9.83 -12.52 -17.66
N SER A 118 8.62 -12.95 -17.91
CA SER A 118 7.90 -13.92 -17.08
C SER A 118 7.91 -15.32 -17.67
N ASN A 119 7.52 -16.29 -16.83
CA ASN A 119 7.42 -17.71 -17.20
C ASN A 119 8.71 -18.30 -17.80
N MET A 120 9.88 -17.89 -17.26
CA MET A 120 11.18 -18.32 -17.76
C MET A 120 11.49 -19.76 -17.37
N PRO A 121 11.76 -20.67 -18.35
CA PRO A 121 12.15 -22.04 -18.04
C PRO A 121 13.44 -22.13 -17.20
N ALA A 122 14.40 -21.23 -17.45
CA ALA A 122 15.65 -21.15 -16.67
C ALA A 122 15.44 -20.81 -15.18
N LEU A 123 14.30 -20.25 -14.83
CA LEU A 123 13.88 -19.94 -13.46
C LEU A 123 12.73 -20.84 -12.98
N ASN A 124 12.53 -21.97 -13.65
CA ASN A 124 11.41 -22.90 -13.37
C ASN A 124 10.04 -22.20 -13.32
N GLY A 125 9.79 -21.28 -14.25
CA GLY A 125 8.56 -20.50 -14.35
C GLY A 125 8.54 -19.19 -13.57
N GLY A 126 9.66 -18.83 -12.94
CA GLY A 126 9.82 -17.50 -12.33
C GLY A 126 10.02 -16.40 -13.37
N SER A 127 10.19 -15.16 -12.89
CA SER A 127 10.39 -13.98 -13.72
C SER A 127 11.65 -13.18 -13.38
N LEU A 128 12.11 -12.39 -14.36
CA LEU A 128 13.05 -11.28 -14.18
C LEU A 128 12.31 -9.96 -14.45
N TRP A 129 12.57 -8.95 -13.66
CA TRP A 129 12.01 -7.63 -13.89
C TRP A 129 13.00 -6.51 -13.60
N ALA A 130 12.80 -5.36 -14.22
CA ALA A 130 13.57 -4.16 -13.95
C ALA A 130 12.72 -2.90 -14.18
N GLY A 131 12.88 -1.91 -13.30
CA GLY A 131 12.16 -0.64 -13.32
C GLY A 131 11.56 -0.29 -11.97
N ARG A 132 10.52 0.54 -11.99
CA ARG A 132 9.74 0.91 -10.80
C ARG A 132 8.51 0.01 -10.73
N ARG A 133 8.40 -0.77 -9.65
CA ARG A 133 7.34 -1.78 -9.49
C ARG A 133 6.73 -1.75 -8.09
N PHE A 134 5.40 -1.93 -8.01
CA PHE A 134 4.75 -2.35 -6.78
C PHE A 134 5.10 -3.81 -6.50
N TYR A 135 5.81 -4.04 -5.40
CA TYR A 135 6.34 -5.35 -5.08
C TYR A 135 6.03 -5.75 -3.64
N LYS A 136 5.53 -6.98 -3.40
CA LYS A 136 5.11 -7.48 -2.08
C LYS A 136 4.29 -6.42 -1.32
N ARG A 137 3.29 -5.85 -2.00
CA ARG A 137 2.46 -4.77 -1.47
C ARG A 137 1.26 -5.36 -0.73
N ASN A 138 1.54 -5.94 0.45
CA ASN A 138 0.53 -6.54 1.30
C ASN A 138 -0.13 -5.46 2.16
N ASP A 139 -1.46 -5.38 2.10
CA ASP A 139 -2.25 -4.36 2.81
C ASP A 139 -3.45 -4.94 3.55
N ILE A 140 -4.01 -4.10 4.43
CA ILE A 140 -5.32 -4.29 5.04
C ILE A 140 -6.28 -3.28 4.40
N HIS A 141 -7.25 -3.75 3.63
CA HIS A 141 -8.13 -2.90 2.83
C HIS A 141 -8.88 -1.84 3.63
N ILE A 142 -9.46 -2.17 4.79
CA ILE A 142 -10.30 -1.23 5.57
C ILE A 142 -9.52 -0.08 6.19
N SER A 143 -8.19 -0.21 6.33
CA SER A 143 -7.33 0.83 6.90
C SER A 143 -6.28 1.36 5.94
N ASP A 144 -6.22 0.85 4.70
CA ASP A 144 -5.21 1.21 3.69
C ASP A 144 -3.79 1.06 4.25
N PHE A 145 -3.57 0.00 5.04
CA PHE A 145 -2.33 -0.20 5.76
C PHE A 145 -1.44 -1.23 5.06
N TYR A 146 -0.46 -0.73 4.31
CA TYR A 146 0.55 -1.53 3.63
C TYR A 146 1.63 -2.00 4.62
N TYR A 147 1.34 -3.07 5.36
CA TYR A 147 2.21 -3.54 6.43
C TYR A 147 3.49 -4.24 5.92
N TRP A 148 3.47 -4.83 4.75
CA TRP A 148 4.64 -5.41 4.08
C TRP A 148 4.70 -4.94 2.64
N ASN A 149 5.53 -3.92 2.38
CA ASN A 149 5.57 -3.23 1.09
C ASN A 149 7.04 -3.03 0.68
N GLN A 150 7.50 -3.82 -0.30
CA GLN A 150 8.85 -3.76 -0.85
C GLN A 150 8.90 -3.00 -2.18
N SER A 151 7.86 -2.23 -2.50
CA SER A 151 7.77 -1.44 -3.73
C SER A 151 8.91 -0.43 -3.82
N ALA A 152 9.59 -0.40 -4.94
CA ALA A 152 10.67 0.55 -5.22
C ALA A 152 11.12 0.50 -6.68
N THR A 153 12.12 1.33 -7.03
CA THR A 153 12.84 1.25 -8.29
C THR A 153 14.01 0.28 -8.13
N GLY A 154 14.09 -0.73 -8.99
CA GLY A 154 15.13 -1.76 -8.88
C GLY A 154 15.04 -2.82 -9.95
N PHE A 155 15.54 -3.99 -9.64
CA PHE A 155 15.42 -5.19 -10.46
C PHE A 155 15.40 -6.43 -9.57
N GLY A 156 14.87 -7.52 -10.08
CA GLY A 156 14.81 -8.75 -9.30
C GLY A 156 14.48 -10.00 -10.08
N ILE A 157 14.68 -11.12 -9.39
CA ILE A 157 14.16 -12.45 -9.73
C ILE A 157 12.94 -12.67 -8.84
N ASP A 158 11.85 -13.10 -9.43
CA ASP A 158 10.61 -13.34 -8.69
C ASP A 158 10.09 -14.76 -8.91
N GLU A 159 9.64 -15.39 -7.81
CA GLU A 159 9.01 -16.70 -7.77
C GLU A 159 9.78 -17.85 -8.48
N MET A 160 11.12 -17.81 -8.47
CA MET A 160 11.92 -18.93 -8.97
C MET A 160 11.63 -20.19 -8.13
N LYS A 161 11.14 -21.27 -8.78
CA LYS A 161 10.81 -22.50 -8.07
C LYS A 161 12.01 -23.42 -7.92
N ILE A 162 12.29 -23.82 -6.67
CA ILE A 162 13.29 -24.86 -6.36
C ILE A 162 12.60 -25.85 -5.41
N GLY A 163 12.32 -27.06 -5.89
CA GLY A 163 11.45 -28.00 -5.18
C GLY A 163 10.05 -27.42 -5.02
N ASP A 164 9.52 -27.47 -3.80
CA ASP A 164 8.18 -26.97 -3.46
C ASP A 164 8.17 -25.48 -3.11
N TYR A 165 9.33 -24.82 -3.05
CA TYR A 165 9.47 -23.46 -2.58
C TYR A 165 9.66 -22.46 -3.73
N LYS A 166 9.21 -21.21 -3.48
CA LYS A 166 9.37 -20.07 -4.36
C LYS A 166 10.36 -19.10 -3.77
N TYR A 167 11.41 -18.79 -4.50
CA TYR A 167 12.48 -17.88 -4.09
C TYR A 167 12.41 -16.60 -4.90
N SER A 168 12.55 -15.48 -4.21
CA SER A 168 12.62 -14.16 -4.85
C SER A 168 13.77 -13.35 -4.26
N TYR A 169 14.45 -12.60 -5.11
CA TYR A 169 15.48 -11.65 -4.71
C TYR A 169 15.29 -10.33 -5.44
N VAL A 170 15.32 -9.24 -4.72
CA VAL A 170 15.18 -7.89 -5.27
C VAL A 170 16.30 -7.00 -4.76
N PHE A 171 16.97 -6.32 -5.69
CA PHE A 171 17.79 -5.16 -5.39
C PHE A 171 17.00 -3.91 -5.72
N SER A 172 16.85 -3.00 -4.78
CA SER A 172 16.08 -1.77 -4.97
C SER A 172 16.73 -0.57 -4.28
N ARG A 173 16.26 0.61 -4.66
CA ARG A 173 16.64 1.87 -4.02
C ARG A 173 15.48 2.48 -3.29
N LYS A 174 15.76 3.20 -2.21
CA LYS A 174 14.73 3.92 -1.45
C LYS A 174 13.91 4.76 -2.40
N ASP A 175 12.60 4.59 -2.30
CA ASP A 175 11.64 5.32 -3.06
C ASP A 175 11.40 6.70 -2.42
N SER A 176 11.96 7.74 -3.00
CA SER A 176 11.75 9.12 -2.59
C SER A 176 11.65 10.03 -3.81
N TYR A 177 10.94 11.15 -3.70
CA TYR A 177 10.79 12.10 -4.80
C TYR A 177 12.14 12.66 -5.28
N ASP A 178 13.05 12.90 -4.36
CA ASP A 178 14.31 13.57 -4.66
C ASP A 178 15.44 12.62 -5.06
N GLN A 179 15.39 11.38 -4.63
CA GLN A 179 16.43 10.35 -4.82
C GLN A 179 17.88 10.87 -4.61
N LYS A 180 18.03 11.91 -3.81
CA LYS A 180 19.33 12.50 -3.50
C LYS A 180 20.24 11.54 -2.73
N GLU A 181 19.61 10.65 -1.98
CA GLU A 181 20.25 9.67 -1.16
C GLU A 181 20.02 8.28 -1.76
N TYR A 182 21.09 7.70 -2.28
CA TYR A 182 21.03 6.36 -2.82
C TYR A 182 21.16 5.34 -1.69
N ILE A 183 20.03 4.97 -1.11
CA ILE A 183 19.96 3.93 -0.09
C ILE A 183 19.55 2.64 -0.79
N ASN A 184 20.48 1.69 -0.87
CA ASN A 184 20.20 0.40 -1.48
C ASN A 184 19.55 -0.54 -0.46
N ARG A 185 18.67 -1.38 -0.96
CA ARG A 185 18.01 -2.43 -0.21
C ARG A 185 18.05 -3.74 -0.99
N HIS A 186 18.31 -4.82 -0.26
CA HIS A 186 18.30 -6.19 -0.72
C HIS A 186 17.16 -6.92 -0.02
N ASP A 187 16.18 -7.42 -0.78
CA ASP A 187 15.08 -8.20 -0.26
C ASP A 187 15.20 -9.65 -0.73
N PHE A 188 15.16 -10.59 0.18
CA PHE A 188 15.12 -12.01 -0.10
C PHE A 188 13.85 -12.61 0.50
N ASN A 189 13.03 -13.24 -0.32
CA ASN A 189 11.74 -13.81 0.10
C ASN A 189 11.67 -15.30 -0.30
N VAL A 190 11.10 -16.10 0.58
CA VAL A 190 10.83 -17.53 0.36
C VAL A 190 9.39 -17.83 0.75
N GLY A 191 8.60 -18.33 -0.19
CA GLY A 191 7.21 -18.77 0.01
C GLY A 191 7.03 -20.24 -0.34
N GLY A 192 5.81 -20.75 -0.15
CA GLY A 192 5.45 -22.13 -0.45
C GLY A 192 5.57 -23.09 0.76
N PHE A 193 5.78 -22.57 1.99
CA PHE A 193 5.79 -23.41 3.19
C PHE A 193 4.35 -23.78 3.59
N VAL A 194 3.84 -24.88 3.05
CA VAL A 194 2.50 -25.39 3.36
C VAL A 194 2.44 -25.86 4.82
N THR A 195 1.51 -25.31 5.59
CA THR A 195 1.30 -25.65 7.02
C THR A 195 0.15 -26.65 7.21
N ASN A 196 -0.93 -26.45 6.49
CA ASN A 196 -2.14 -27.26 6.53
C ASN A 196 -2.95 -27.01 5.23
N PRO A 197 -4.09 -27.69 4.99
CA PRO A 197 -4.93 -27.41 3.83
C PRO A 197 -5.38 -25.95 3.78
N GLY A 198 -4.90 -25.20 2.76
CA GLY A 198 -5.18 -23.78 2.58
C GLY A 198 -4.27 -22.84 3.40
N GLY A 199 -3.36 -23.37 4.20
CA GLY A 199 -2.39 -22.60 5.00
C GLY A 199 -1.01 -22.56 4.36
N GLU A 200 -0.41 -21.37 4.24
CA GLU A 200 0.94 -21.16 3.68
C GLU A 200 1.69 -20.09 4.47
N ILE A 201 3.00 -20.32 4.68
CA ILE A 201 3.92 -19.32 5.24
C ILE A 201 4.81 -18.78 4.14
N GLU A 202 5.03 -17.48 4.18
CA GLU A 202 6.09 -16.77 3.45
C GLU A 202 6.98 -16.02 4.44
N VAL A 203 8.30 -16.04 4.19
CA VAL A 203 9.30 -15.33 5.00
C VAL A 203 10.10 -14.41 4.10
N GLY A 204 10.34 -13.18 4.55
CA GLY A 204 11.18 -12.22 3.86
C GLY A 204 12.23 -11.61 4.81
N VAL A 205 13.42 -11.38 4.26
CA VAL A 205 14.50 -10.65 4.93
C VAL A 205 14.90 -9.48 4.06
N SER A 206 14.96 -8.29 4.64
CA SER A 206 15.46 -7.08 4.00
C SER A 206 16.75 -6.64 4.65
N TYR A 207 17.79 -6.33 3.85
CA TYR A 207 19.02 -5.69 4.30
C TYR A 207 19.14 -4.33 3.61
N ILE A 208 19.42 -3.29 4.39
CA ILE A 208 19.58 -1.91 3.94
C ILE A 208 21.04 -1.54 4.11
N ASP A 209 21.68 -1.18 2.99
CA ASP A 209 23.08 -0.74 3.00
C ASP A 209 23.23 0.60 3.69
N LYS A 210 24.37 0.80 4.35
CA LYS A 210 24.79 2.12 4.80
C LYS A 210 25.07 3.01 3.59
N PRO A 211 24.29 4.09 3.34
CA PRO A 211 24.55 4.98 2.22
C PRO A 211 25.79 5.85 2.48
N SER A 212 26.70 5.89 1.52
CA SER A 212 27.90 6.74 1.60
C SER A 212 27.62 8.23 1.45
N SER A 213 26.43 8.58 0.92
CA SER A 213 26.01 9.97 0.66
C SER A 213 25.31 10.63 1.84
N VAL A 214 25.01 9.89 2.91
CA VAL A 214 24.32 10.38 4.11
C VAL A 214 25.29 10.34 5.29
N GLU A 215 25.56 11.51 5.85
CA GLU A 215 26.39 11.63 7.06
C GLU A 215 25.68 10.93 8.22
N ASP A 216 26.45 10.32 9.12
CA ASP A 216 25.95 9.55 10.29
C ASP A 216 24.95 8.44 9.97
N SER A 217 24.98 7.93 8.74
CA SER A 217 24.11 6.84 8.31
C SER A 217 24.55 5.47 8.83
N ASN A 218 23.62 4.55 8.88
CA ASN A 218 23.80 3.18 9.34
C ASN A 218 23.22 2.17 8.34
N SER A 219 23.67 0.93 8.43
CA SER A 219 22.99 -0.21 7.82
C SER A 219 21.94 -0.76 8.77
N GLY A 220 20.93 -1.43 8.21
CA GLY A 220 19.89 -2.07 9.00
C GLY A 220 19.31 -3.30 8.32
N TRP A 221 18.48 -4.01 9.03
CA TRP A 221 17.82 -5.20 8.52
C TRP A 221 16.42 -5.35 9.08
N ALA A 222 15.57 -6.08 8.37
CA ALA A 222 14.25 -6.45 8.83
C ALA A 222 13.95 -7.90 8.44
N VAL A 223 13.05 -8.54 9.20
CA VAL A 223 12.46 -9.83 8.88
C VAL A 223 10.95 -9.74 8.98
N THR A 224 10.27 -10.38 8.05
CA THR A 224 8.82 -10.55 8.04
C THR A 224 8.50 -12.03 7.84
N GLY A 225 7.65 -12.58 8.71
CA GLY A 225 7.00 -13.88 8.49
C GLY A 225 5.50 -13.66 8.39
N GLN A 226 4.88 -14.20 7.35
CA GLN A 226 3.43 -14.11 7.14
C GLN A 226 2.83 -15.50 6.94
N HIS A 227 1.77 -15.80 7.66
CA HIS A 227 0.91 -16.95 7.42
C HIS A 227 -0.40 -16.50 6.78
N VAL A 228 -0.78 -17.14 5.70
CA VAL A 228 -2.08 -16.95 5.03
C VAL A 228 -2.88 -18.23 5.16
N GLN A 229 -4.07 -18.14 5.72
CA GLN A 229 -5.02 -19.27 5.82
C GLN A 229 -6.26 -18.96 4.98
N LYS A 230 -6.43 -19.68 3.89
CA LYS A 230 -7.65 -19.62 3.06
C LYS A 230 -8.81 -20.31 3.76
N ASN A 231 -10.01 -19.82 3.49
CA ASN A 231 -11.26 -20.34 4.07
C ASN A 231 -11.21 -20.47 5.59
N PHE A 232 -10.69 -19.44 6.25
CA PHE A 232 -10.51 -19.40 7.70
C PHE A 232 -11.83 -19.65 8.43
N LEU A 233 -11.82 -20.53 9.44
CA LEU A 233 -13.01 -20.98 10.19
C LEU A 233 -14.15 -21.55 9.30
N GLY A 234 -13.83 -22.03 8.09
CA GLY A 234 -14.84 -22.52 7.15
C GLY A 234 -15.63 -21.41 6.44
N LEU A 235 -15.25 -20.15 6.63
CA LEU A 235 -15.83 -19.01 5.93
C LEU A 235 -15.08 -18.75 4.62
N SER A 236 -15.78 -18.19 3.62
CA SER A 236 -15.13 -17.68 2.43
C SER A 236 -14.37 -16.40 2.78
N GLY A 237 -13.06 -16.39 2.53
CA GLY A 237 -12.13 -15.31 2.85
C GLY A 237 -10.83 -15.83 3.44
N ASP A 238 -9.85 -14.95 3.55
CA ASP A 238 -8.50 -15.27 4.00
C ASP A 238 -8.20 -14.63 5.35
N ASN A 239 -7.55 -15.39 6.22
CA ASN A 239 -6.90 -14.85 7.42
C ASN A 239 -5.42 -14.63 7.13
N LYS A 240 -4.86 -13.51 7.57
CA LYS A 240 -3.44 -13.22 7.47
C LYS A 240 -2.88 -12.77 8.82
N LEU A 241 -1.87 -13.52 9.29
CA LEU A 241 -1.08 -13.19 10.46
C LEU A 241 0.34 -12.87 10.01
N ALA A 242 0.84 -11.66 10.31
CA ALA A 242 2.22 -11.29 10.03
C ALA A 242 2.95 -10.86 11.30
N LEU A 243 4.21 -11.32 11.42
CA LEU A 243 5.15 -10.94 12.47
C LEU A 243 6.34 -10.26 11.80
N GLN A 244 6.71 -9.07 12.29
CA GLN A 244 7.78 -8.27 11.70
C GLN A 244 8.72 -7.76 12.78
N TYR A 245 10.02 -7.72 12.47
CA TYR A 245 11.04 -7.13 13.33
C TYR A 245 12.09 -6.42 12.45
N GLY A 246 12.66 -5.31 12.94
CA GLY A 246 13.73 -4.60 12.25
C GLY A 246 14.58 -3.76 13.19
N GLU A 247 15.83 -3.52 12.76
CA GLU A 247 16.83 -2.70 13.46
C GLU A 247 17.38 -1.62 12.53
N GLY A 248 17.70 -0.45 13.08
CA GLY A 248 18.19 0.70 12.34
C GLY A 248 17.25 1.11 11.21
N PRO A 249 17.74 1.33 9.98
CA PRO A 249 16.89 1.57 8.81
C PRO A 249 15.85 0.46 8.52
N GLY A 250 16.04 -0.75 9.06
CA GLY A 250 15.08 -1.86 8.97
C GLY A 250 13.81 -1.65 9.81
N THR A 251 13.76 -0.67 10.69
CA THR A 251 12.55 -0.32 11.47
C THR A 251 11.37 0.14 10.61
N GLY A 252 11.57 0.36 9.30
CA GLY A 252 10.50 0.53 8.31
C GLY A 252 9.61 -0.71 8.14
N LEU A 253 10.07 -1.92 8.54
CA LEU A 253 9.30 -3.18 8.55
C LEU A 253 8.67 -3.52 7.19
N GLY A 254 9.45 -3.51 6.12
CA GLY A 254 9.01 -3.82 4.75
C GLY A 254 9.31 -2.74 3.73
N TYR A 255 9.68 -1.54 4.18
CA TYR A 255 10.24 -0.49 3.35
C TYR A 255 11.53 0.06 3.98
N THR A 256 12.30 0.86 3.25
CA THR A 256 13.51 1.48 3.76
C THR A 256 13.17 2.59 4.75
N GLY A 257 13.54 2.40 6.01
CA GLY A 257 13.36 3.39 7.08
C GLY A 257 14.36 4.55 7.01
N ASP A 258 14.50 5.25 8.12
CA ASP A 258 15.44 6.34 8.28
C ASP A 258 16.89 5.80 8.38
N PRO A 259 17.79 6.19 7.47
CA PRO A 259 19.18 5.70 7.45
C PRO A 259 20.03 6.24 8.60
N THR A 260 19.58 7.30 9.30
CA THR A 260 20.32 7.86 10.45
C THR A 260 20.10 7.06 11.73
N LEU A 261 19.08 6.20 11.77
CA LEU A 261 18.83 5.33 12.91
C LEU A 261 19.93 4.25 13.04
N ASP A 262 20.49 4.14 14.22
CA ASP A 262 21.46 3.12 14.56
C ASP A 262 20.80 1.77 14.97
N ARG A 263 21.62 0.81 15.41
CA ARG A 263 21.14 -0.51 15.84
C ARG A 263 20.37 -0.50 17.16
N GLY A 264 20.42 0.57 17.92
CA GLY A 264 19.61 0.79 19.13
C GLY A 264 18.15 1.04 18.79
N ALA A 265 17.89 1.62 17.63
CA ALA A 265 16.52 1.75 17.10
C ALA A 265 16.01 0.38 16.65
N LYS A 266 14.87 -0.03 17.21
CA LYS A 266 14.23 -1.33 16.96
C LYS A 266 12.73 -1.16 16.81
N SER A 267 12.16 -1.92 15.89
CA SER A 267 10.70 -1.98 15.74
C SER A 267 10.25 -3.43 15.60
N TRP A 268 9.12 -3.76 16.21
CA TRP A 268 8.44 -5.00 15.93
C TRP A 268 6.94 -4.78 15.80
N ARG A 269 6.28 -5.61 14.99
CA ARG A 269 4.87 -5.49 14.67
C ARG A 269 4.22 -6.86 14.58
N VAL A 270 2.99 -6.92 15.08
CA VAL A 270 2.06 -8.02 14.84
C VAL A 270 0.88 -7.46 14.07
N VAL A 271 0.53 -8.12 12.98
CA VAL A 271 -0.63 -7.79 12.15
C VAL A 271 -1.51 -9.03 12.07
N GLU A 272 -2.77 -8.88 12.40
CA GLU A 272 -3.78 -9.91 12.25
C GLU A 272 -5.01 -9.31 11.58
N PHE A 273 -5.46 -9.92 10.50
CA PHE A 273 -6.74 -9.55 9.91
C PHE A 273 -7.35 -10.71 9.14
N PHE A 274 -8.65 -10.69 8.99
CA PHE A 274 -9.30 -11.64 8.12
C PHE A 274 -10.52 -11.05 7.42
N ASP A 275 -10.70 -11.52 6.18
CA ASP A 275 -11.89 -11.28 5.38
C ASP A 275 -12.88 -12.41 5.61
N PHE A 276 -14.17 -12.07 5.64
CA PHE A 276 -15.21 -13.08 5.82
C PHE A 276 -16.43 -12.81 4.96
N GLN A 277 -17.04 -13.88 4.50
CA GLN A 277 -18.38 -13.87 3.90
C GLN A 277 -19.22 -14.92 4.64
N LEU A 278 -20.00 -14.46 5.63
CA LEU A 278 -20.85 -15.34 6.46
C LEU A 278 -22.05 -15.88 5.69
N THR A 279 -22.64 -15.02 4.83
CA THR A 279 -23.74 -15.37 3.95
C THR A 279 -23.56 -14.60 2.62
N PRO A 280 -24.26 -14.93 1.54
CA PRO A 280 -24.20 -14.14 0.31
C PRO A 280 -24.49 -12.64 0.50
N ARG A 281 -25.10 -12.26 1.63
CA ARG A 281 -25.49 -10.87 1.95
C ARG A 281 -24.70 -10.21 3.07
N LEU A 282 -23.91 -10.97 3.84
CA LEU A 282 -23.17 -10.46 5.01
C LEU A 282 -21.72 -10.86 4.91
N GLY A 283 -20.88 -9.88 4.70
CA GLY A 283 -19.42 -10.02 4.65
C GLY A 283 -18.73 -8.85 5.32
N GLY A 284 -17.40 -8.93 5.41
CA GLY A 284 -16.61 -7.88 6.04
C GLY A 284 -15.14 -8.20 6.16
N GLN A 285 -14.44 -7.32 6.86
CA GLN A 285 -13.04 -7.48 7.26
C GLN A 285 -12.86 -6.97 8.68
N VAL A 286 -12.06 -7.67 9.48
CA VAL A 286 -11.64 -7.24 10.82
C VAL A 286 -10.13 -7.22 10.89
N GLN A 287 -9.57 -6.34 11.74
CA GLN A 287 -8.12 -6.23 11.94
C GLN A 287 -7.76 -5.98 13.39
N ALA A 288 -6.55 -6.39 13.75
CA ALA A 288 -5.82 -5.98 14.94
C ALA A 288 -4.34 -5.79 14.57
N VAL A 289 -3.76 -4.66 14.96
CA VAL A 289 -2.35 -4.35 14.73
C VAL A 289 -1.75 -3.88 16.05
N TYR A 290 -0.56 -4.36 16.37
CA TYR A 290 0.28 -3.80 17.43
C TYR A 290 1.69 -3.58 16.91
N GLN A 291 2.25 -2.40 17.17
CA GLN A 291 3.64 -2.06 16.84
C GLN A 291 4.29 -1.37 18.02
N LYS A 292 5.53 -1.77 18.29
CA LYS A 292 6.40 -1.12 19.26
C LYS A 292 7.65 -0.60 18.56
N ASP A 293 7.90 0.68 18.72
CA ASP A 293 9.11 1.36 18.26
C ASP A 293 9.95 1.75 19.46
N LYS A 294 11.21 1.32 19.49
CA LYS A 294 12.23 1.78 20.43
C LYS A 294 13.18 2.72 19.74
N ARG A 295 13.55 3.81 20.42
CA ARG A 295 14.49 4.84 19.96
C ARG A 295 15.40 5.23 21.10
N GLU A 296 16.70 5.43 20.83
CA GLU A 296 17.67 5.86 21.86
C GLU A 296 17.49 7.33 22.28
N ASP A 297 16.90 8.14 21.42
CA ASP A 297 16.59 9.56 21.64
C ASP A 297 15.36 9.81 22.51
N GLY A 298 14.73 8.75 23.05
CA GLY A 298 13.50 8.83 23.85
C GLY A 298 12.23 8.94 23.02
N GLY A 299 12.30 8.70 21.70
CA GLY A 299 11.18 8.64 20.78
C GLY A 299 10.43 7.31 20.79
N ASP A 300 10.45 6.58 21.91
CA ASP A 300 9.71 5.31 22.06
C ASP A 300 8.22 5.51 21.85
N GLN A 301 7.61 4.58 21.11
CA GLN A 301 6.20 4.61 20.80
C GLN A 301 5.62 3.20 20.71
N ASP A 302 4.47 3.00 21.34
CA ASP A 302 3.64 1.82 21.17
C ASP A 302 2.36 2.24 20.45
N TRP A 303 2.04 1.62 19.31
CA TRP A 303 0.80 1.82 18.58
C TRP A 303 0.01 0.54 18.48
N TRP A 304 -1.28 0.60 18.77
CA TRP A 304 -2.20 -0.45 18.45
C TRP A 304 -3.48 0.08 17.80
N SER A 305 -4.06 -0.75 16.94
CA SER A 305 -5.25 -0.45 16.17
C SER A 305 -6.14 -1.68 16.13
N VAL A 306 -7.42 -1.52 16.41
CA VAL A 306 -8.41 -2.59 16.33
C VAL A 306 -9.70 -2.07 15.72
N GLY A 307 -10.29 -2.83 14.80
CA GLY A 307 -11.57 -2.46 14.20
C GLY A 307 -12.03 -3.41 13.12
N GLY A 308 -13.14 -3.03 12.50
CA GLY A 308 -13.71 -3.83 11.43
C GLY A 308 -14.74 -3.05 10.63
N ARG A 309 -14.96 -3.56 9.42
CA ARG A 309 -16.00 -3.10 8.49
C ARG A 309 -16.88 -4.27 8.13
N THR A 310 -18.20 -4.09 8.20
CA THR A 310 -19.17 -5.08 7.75
C THR A 310 -20.09 -4.49 6.69
N SER A 311 -20.60 -5.34 5.82
CA SER A 311 -21.53 -4.99 4.74
C SER A 311 -22.70 -5.96 4.79
N TYR A 312 -23.93 -5.42 4.94
CA TYR A 312 -25.17 -6.19 4.88
C TYR A 312 -26.00 -5.75 3.70
N ALA A 313 -26.29 -6.66 2.78
CA ALA A 313 -27.06 -6.38 1.57
C ALA A 313 -28.56 -6.68 1.79
N PHE A 314 -29.40 -5.64 1.63
CA PHE A 314 -30.86 -5.77 1.66
C PHE A 314 -31.41 -6.34 0.34
N THR A 315 -30.78 -5.93 -0.77
CA THR A 315 -31.08 -6.41 -2.13
C THR A 315 -29.79 -6.81 -2.83
N GLN A 316 -29.86 -7.19 -4.10
CA GLN A 316 -28.65 -7.47 -4.91
C GLN A 316 -27.77 -6.23 -5.13
N GLN A 317 -28.35 -5.02 -5.10
CA GLN A 317 -27.65 -3.78 -5.41
C GLN A 317 -27.51 -2.83 -4.21
N PHE A 318 -28.32 -2.98 -3.16
CA PHE A 318 -28.31 -2.05 -2.02
C PHE A 318 -27.84 -2.75 -0.75
N LYS A 319 -26.83 -2.15 -0.11
CA LYS A 319 -26.26 -2.61 1.14
C LYS A 319 -26.04 -1.47 2.13
N LEU A 320 -25.97 -1.81 3.40
CA LEU A 320 -25.50 -0.92 4.46
C LEU A 320 -24.10 -1.36 4.85
N VAL A 321 -23.16 -0.42 4.80
CA VAL A 321 -21.78 -0.65 5.24
C VAL A 321 -21.56 0.10 6.55
N GLY A 322 -21.05 -0.61 7.56
CA GLY A 322 -20.67 -0.04 8.85
C GLY A 322 -19.20 -0.28 9.13
N GLU A 323 -18.51 0.71 9.71
CA GLU A 323 -17.12 0.61 10.12
C GLU A 323 -16.92 1.20 11.51
N ILE A 324 -16.19 0.49 12.35
CA ILE A 324 -15.71 1.00 13.63
C ILE A 324 -14.19 0.78 13.72
N GLY A 325 -13.47 1.77 14.23
CA GLY A 325 -12.04 1.67 14.43
C GLY A 325 -11.59 2.42 15.67
N HIS A 326 -10.57 1.89 16.34
CA HIS A 326 -9.91 2.52 17.46
C HIS A 326 -8.41 2.43 17.29
N ASP A 327 -7.74 3.57 17.43
CA ASP A 327 -6.30 3.71 17.44
C ASP A 327 -5.84 4.27 18.79
N GLN A 328 -4.77 3.72 19.35
CA GLN A 328 -4.08 4.27 20.51
C GLN A 328 -2.58 4.32 20.23
N VAL A 329 -1.96 5.43 20.65
CA VAL A 329 -0.52 5.63 20.59
C VAL A 329 -0.04 6.05 21.97
N ASP A 330 0.80 5.23 22.58
CA ASP A 330 1.50 5.54 23.82
C ASP A 330 2.89 6.06 23.46
N ALA A 331 3.19 7.31 23.80
CA ALA A 331 4.44 7.99 23.49
C ALA A 331 4.81 8.97 24.62
N SER A 332 5.99 9.59 24.54
CA SER A 332 6.51 10.52 25.56
C SER A 332 5.57 11.67 25.91
N GLY A 333 4.66 12.07 25.02
CA GLY A 333 3.61 13.09 25.26
C GLY A 333 2.31 12.54 25.88
N GLY A 334 2.28 11.27 26.30
CA GLY A 334 1.11 10.61 26.90
C GLY A 334 0.34 9.72 25.90
N THR A 335 -0.70 9.09 26.41
CA THR A 335 -1.55 8.18 25.64
C THR A 335 -2.54 8.95 24.77
N ARG A 336 -2.37 8.89 23.46
CA ARG A 336 -3.25 9.45 22.43
C ARG A 336 -4.28 8.40 22.02
N LYS A 337 -5.55 8.82 21.85
CA LYS A 337 -6.66 7.91 21.48
C LYS A 337 -7.55 8.56 20.43
N LEU A 338 -7.96 7.76 19.45
CA LEU A 338 -8.95 8.11 18.43
C LEU A 338 -9.91 6.93 18.23
N SER A 339 -11.20 7.19 18.33
CA SER A 339 -12.25 6.24 17.95
C SER A 339 -13.08 6.82 16.82
N LYS A 340 -13.38 6.01 15.81
CA LYS A 340 -14.15 6.39 14.64
C LYS A 340 -15.29 5.40 14.40
N PHE A 341 -16.45 5.92 14.05
CA PHE A 341 -17.61 5.16 13.60
C PHE A 341 -18.10 5.74 12.27
N THR A 342 -18.43 4.88 11.32
CA THR A 342 -19.02 5.29 10.04
C THR A 342 -20.17 4.38 9.64
N VAL A 343 -21.22 4.97 9.13
CA VAL A 343 -22.34 4.26 8.47
C VAL A 343 -22.49 4.79 7.04
N ALA A 344 -22.68 3.87 6.09
CA ALA A 344 -22.75 4.20 4.68
C ALA A 344 -23.80 3.35 3.94
N PRO A 345 -25.02 3.88 3.69
CA PRO A 345 -25.91 3.34 2.67
C PRO A 345 -25.19 3.34 1.32
N THR A 346 -25.15 2.19 0.67
CA THR A 346 -24.30 1.95 -0.50
C THR A 346 -25.09 1.28 -1.61
N TRP A 347 -24.96 1.81 -2.83
CA TRP A 347 -25.38 1.17 -4.05
C TRP A 347 -24.20 0.47 -4.73
N SER A 348 -24.36 -0.83 -5.06
CA SER A 348 -23.34 -1.68 -5.65
C SER A 348 -23.99 -2.55 -6.74
N PRO A 349 -23.98 -2.10 -8.01
CA PRO A 349 -24.72 -2.76 -9.09
C PRO A 349 -24.23 -4.17 -9.42
N ASN A 350 -22.93 -4.45 -9.20
CA ASN A 350 -22.35 -5.76 -9.51
C ASN A 350 -22.67 -6.85 -8.48
N GLY A 351 -23.24 -6.49 -7.33
CA GLY A 351 -23.65 -7.51 -6.36
C GLY A 351 -23.45 -7.11 -4.90
N PRO A 352 -23.89 -8.01 -4.01
CA PRO A 352 -23.94 -7.73 -2.58
C PRO A 352 -22.62 -7.94 -1.83
N GLY A 353 -21.61 -8.59 -2.45
CA GLY A 353 -20.36 -8.97 -1.80
C GLY A 353 -19.60 -7.78 -1.21
N PHE A 354 -18.79 -8.05 -0.18
CA PHE A 354 -18.02 -7.01 0.50
C PHE A 354 -17.03 -6.31 -0.44
N PHE A 355 -16.40 -7.05 -1.35
CA PHE A 355 -15.42 -6.52 -2.31
C PHE A 355 -16.02 -6.14 -3.67
N GLU A 356 -17.34 -6.31 -3.88
CA GLU A 356 -17.96 -5.96 -5.15
C GLU A 356 -17.96 -4.45 -5.39
N ARG A 357 -17.54 -4.07 -6.61
CA ARG A 357 -17.46 -2.67 -7.07
C ARG A 357 -18.04 -2.56 -8.50
N PRO A 358 -18.51 -1.37 -8.97
CA PRO A 358 -18.44 -0.07 -8.30
C PRO A 358 -19.34 0.03 -7.08
N GLU A 359 -18.98 0.92 -6.16
CA GLU A 359 -19.84 1.37 -5.08
C GLU A 359 -20.05 2.88 -5.17
N ILE A 360 -21.32 3.32 -5.00
CA ILE A 360 -21.66 4.70 -4.68
C ILE A 360 -22.24 4.69 -3.29
N ARG A 361 -21.61 5.41 -2.37
CA ARG A 361 -21.97 5.43 -0.96
C ARG A 361 -22.25 6.86 -0.49
N LEU A 362 -23.35 7.03 0.22
CA LEU A 362 -23.53 8.14 1.13
C LEU A 362 -22.92 7.74 2.45
N TYR A 363 -22.26 8.64 3.17
CA TYR A 363 -21.65 8.29 4.45
C TYR A 363 -21.88 9.39 5.49
N TYR A 364 -21.97 8.94 6.73
CA TYR A 364 -21.84 9.75 7.93
C TYR A 364 -20.75 9.12 8.78
N THR A 365 -19.75 9.92 9.14
CA THR A 365 -18.62 9.53 9.99
C THR A 365 -18.58 10.40 11.22
N TYR A 366 -18.48 9.79 12.38
CA TYR A 366 -18.24 10.45 13.66
C TYR A 366 -16.93 9.96 14.27
N ALA A 367 -16.13 10.87 14.78
CA ALA A 367 -14.89 10.55 15.49
C ALA A 367 -14.78 11.31 16.81
N THR A 368 -14.11 10.70 17.78
CA THR A 368 -13.77 11.31 19.07
C THR A 368 -12.33 10.98 19.44
N TRP A 369 -11.65 11.95 20.05
CA TRP A 369 -10.25 11.83 20.46
C TRP A 369 -10.03 12.49 21.81
N ASN A 370 -8.94 12.11 22.48
CA ASN A 370 -8.61 12.67 23.79
C ASN A 370 -7.69 13.91 23.67
N LYS A 371 -7.48 14.56 24.81
CA LYS A 371 -6.65 15.78 24.91
C LYS A 371 -5.22 15.56 24.41
N ALA A 372 -4.58 14.45 24.79
CA ALA A 372 -3.23 14.13 24.35
C ALA A 372 -3.13 13.96 22.83
N ALA A 373 -4.16 13.41 22.18
CA ALA A 373 -4.22 13.33 20.72
C ALA A 373 -4.32 14.71 20.07
N GLN A 374 -5.11 15.64 20.64
CA GLN A 374 -5.22 17.00 20.15
C GLN A 374 -3.91 17.79 20.34
N GLU A 375 -3.29 17.70 21.51
CA GLU A 375 -1.99 18.33 21.78
C GLU A 375 -0.90 17.80 20.83
N ALA A 376 -0.87 16.50 20.58
CA ALA A 376 0.03 15.92 19.60
C ALA A 376 -0.28 16.38 18.16
N ALA A 377 -1.55 16.53 17.79
CA ALA A 377 -1.94 17.04 16.47
C ALA A 377 -1.52 18.50 16.28
N ASN A 378 -1.62 19.34 17.31
CA ASN A 378 -1.14 20.72 17.28
C ASN A 378 0.36 20.83 17.00
N LEU A 379 1.16 19.85 17.45
CA LEU A 379 2.61 19.85 17.27
C LEU A 379 3.06 19.14 15.97
N LEU A 380 2.40 18.07 15.57
CA LEU A 380 2.87 17.15 14.52
C LEU A 380 2.04 17.20 13.23
N ALA A 381 0.83 17.75 13.31
CA ALA A 381 -0.15 17.75 12.22
C ALA A 381 -1.09 18.97 12.35
N GLU A 382 -0.52 20.16 12.47
CA GLU A 382 -1.26 21.42 12.54
C GLU A 382 -2.26 21.54 11.36
N GLY A 383 -3.46 22.03 11.64
CA GLY A 383 -4.53 22.12 10.65
C GLY A 383 -5.27 20.80 10.35
N SER A 384 -4.83 19.67 10.90
CA SER A 384 -5.53 18.39 10.77
C SER A 384 -6.86 18.38 11.54
N ALA A 385 -7.71 17.37 11.29
CA ALA A 385 -9.01 17.21 11.96
C ALA A 385 -8.92 17.17 13.49
N LEU A 386 -7.82 16.69 14.06
CA LEU A 386 -7.63 16.59 15.50
C LEU A 386 -6.99 17.83 16.12
N SER A 387 -6.39 18.71 15.32
CA SER A 387 -5.75 19.95 15.77
C SER A 387 -6.80 21.01 16.13
N ASP A 388 -6.50 21.89 17.08
CA ASP A 388 -7.36 23.03 17.45
C ASP A 388 -7.39 24.12 16.38
N THR A 389 -6.45 24.11 15.43
CA THR A 389 -6.45 24.94 14.21
C THR A 389 -7.14 24.27 13.02
N GLY A 390 -7.61 23.02 13.17
CA GLY A 390 -8.32 22.26 12.15
C GLY A 390 -9.82 22.54 12.09
N ALA A 391 -10.54 21.75 11.28
CA ALA A 391 -11.96 21.94 10.99
C ALA A 391 -12.89 21.93 12.23
N PHE A 392 -12.49 21.26 13.31
CA PHE A 392 -13.30 21.10 14.53
C PHE A 392 -12.84 21.97 15.70
N GLY A 393 -11.80 22.81 15.51
CA GLY A 393 -11.28 23.72 16.52
C GLY A 393 -10.89 23.00 17.82
N SER A 394 -11.21 23.57 18.96
CA SER A 394 -10.90 23.00 20.28
C SER A 394 -11.78 21.82 20.69
N ALA A 395 -12.77 21.42 19.87
CA ALA A 395 -13.56 20.24 20.12
C ALA A 395 -12.69 18.97 20.00
N ARG A 396 -13.07 17.94 20.73
CA ARG A 396 -12.41 16.62 20.71
C ARG A 396 -13.33 15.56 20.13
N ASN A 397 -14.18 15.96 19.25
CA ASN A 397 -15.03 15.14 18.40
C ASN A 397 -15.38 15.94 17.14
N GLY A 398 -15.80 15.22 16.10
CA GLY A 398 -16.23 15.84 14.88
C GLY A 398 -16.97 14.85 13.99
N SER A 399 -17.71 15.37 13.03
CA SER A 399 -18.45 14.57 12.06
C SER A 399 -18.16 15.03 10.65
N ASN A 400 -18.11 14.05 9.73
CA ASN A 400 -18.12 14.28 8.30
C ASN A 400 -19.33 13.58 7.67
N PHE A 401 -19.89 14.15 6.62
CA PHE A 401 -20.85 13.48 5.77
C PHE A 401 -20.58 13.83 4.31
N GLY A 402 -20.94 12.91 3.41
CA GLY A 402 -20.68 13.12 2.00
C GLY A 402 -21.09 11.95 1.12
N VAL A 403 -20.67 12.03 -0.12
CA VAL A 403 -20.84 10.99 -1.14
C VAL A 403 -19.50 10.60 -1.71
N GLN A 404 -19.32 9.30 -1.98
CA GLN A 404 -18.10 8.79 -2.58
C GLN A 404 -18.43 7.68 -3.58
N VAL A 405 -17.74 7.67 -4.72
CA VAL A 405 -17.65 6.54 -5.64
C VAL A 405 -16.30 5.86 -5.47
N GLU A 406 -16.30 4.54 -5.51
CA GLU A 406 -15.10 3.72 -5.52
C GLU A 406 -15.26 2.59 -6.54
N TYR A 407 -14.29 2.44 -7.42
CA TYR A 407 -14.28 1.41 -8.45
C TYR A 407 -12.87 0.92 -8.74
N TRP A 408 -12.73 -0.38 -8.91
CA TRP A 408 -11.57 -1.00 -9.54
C TRP A 408 -12.02 -1.94 -10.65
N TRP A 409 -11.22 -2.05 -11.66
CA TRP A 409 -11.43 -2.95 -12.80
C TRP A 409 -10.10 -3.62 -13.18
N LYS A 410 -10.24 -4.79 -13.80
CA LYS A 410 -9.13 -5.62 -14.29
C LYS A 410 -9.30 -5.85 -15.78
#